data_2912b827cfce0ba79a7c533b8571fecf
#
_entry.id   2912b827cfce0ba79a7c533b8571fecf
#
_cell.length_a   1.000
_cell.length_b   1.000
_cell.length_c   1.000
_cell.angle_alpha   90.00
_cell.angle_beta   90.00
_cell.angle_gamma   90.00
#
_symmetry.space_group_name_H-M   'P 1'
#
loop_
_entity.id
_entity.type
_entity.pdbx_description
1 polymer ?
#
loop_
_entity_poly.entity_id
_entity_poly.type
_entity_poly.pdbx_seq_one_letter_code
_entity_poly.pdbx_strand_id
1 'polypeptide(L)'
;VCFGGGAFTREEIKTFNKLNINLNDILYLSGDDELLSYLYQNATALIYPSKYEGFGLPILEAMSFNCPVVCSNVSSIPEVAGDAVEYFNPENIDDIEQKISSTVFSDNKLKKLIRLGNERVKLFSWSECAKKTLNIYEKFI
;
A
#
# COMPACT_ATOMS: atom_id res chain seq x y z
N VAL A 1 12.27 1.72 -1.87
CA VAL A 1 12.10 0.95 -3.12
C VAL A 1 10.81 1.37 -3.79
N CYS A 2 10.84 1.64 -5.09
CA CYS A 2 9.68 1.78 -5.97
C CYS A 2 9.53 0.50 -6.78
N PHE A 3 8.36 -0.14 -6.75
CA PHE A 3 8.12 -1.40 -7.45
C PHE A 3 7.02 -1.24 -8.50
N GLY A 4 7.23 -1.82 -9.69
CA GLY A 4 6.29 -1.77 -10.80
C GLY A 4 6.33 -0.46 -11.59
N GLY A 5 5.36 -0.26 -12.49
CA GLY A 5 5.32 0.92 -13.36
C GLY A 5 6.40 0.87 -14.43
N GLY A 6 7.39 1.73 -14.35
CA GLY A 6 8.54 1.81 -15.26
C GLY A 6 9.75 2.41 -14.56
N ALA A 7 10.91 2.35 -15.19
CA ALA A 7 12.10 3.03 -14.70
C ALA A 7 11.85 4.54 -14.56
N PHE A 8 12.57 5.18 -13.65
CA PHE A 8 12.44 6.61 -13.41
C PHE A 8 12.63 7.43 -14.70
N THR A 9 11.69 8.32 -14.93
CA THR A 9 11.71 9.24 -16.07
C THR A 9 12.81 10.30 -15.89
N ARG A 10 13.18 10.97 -17.00
CA ARG A 10 14.12 12.09 -16.94
C ARG A 10 13.64 13.24 -16.05
N GLU A 11 12.32 13.43 -15.95
CA GLU A 11 11.73 14.50 -15.13
C GLU A 11 11.78 14.14 -13.64
N GLU A 12 11.51 12.88 -13.27
CA GLU A 12 11.68 12.41 -11.91
C GLU A 12 13.13 12.51 -11.45
N ILE A 13 14.08 12.08 -12.28
CA ILE A 13 15.53 12.22 -11.98
C ILE A 13 15.92 13.68 -11.80
N LYS A 14 15.41 14.61 -12.63
CA LYS A 14 15.64 16.04 -12.43
C LYS A 14 15.07 16.54 -11.09
N THR A 15 13.90 16.05 -10.72
CA THR A 15 13.26 16.40 -9.45
C THR A 15 14.09 15.89 -8.27
N PHE A 16 14.56 14.64 -8.31
CA PHE A 16 15.45 14.09 -7.29
C PHE A 16 16.74 14.92 -7.13
N ASN A 17 17.38 15.28 -8.24
CA ASN A 17 18.56 16.12 -8.21
C ASN A 17 18.27 17.52 -7.64
N LYS A 18 17.15 18.15 -8.01
CA LYS A 18 16.72 19.44 -7.46
C LYS A 18 16.49 19.40 -5.96
N LEU A 19 16.01 18.29 -5.46
CA LEU A 19 15.75 18.05 -4.03
C LEU A 19 16.99 17.52 -3.29
N ASN A 20 18.15 17.42 -3.95
CA ASN A 20 19.39 16.84 -3.42
C ASN A 20 19.21 15.41 -2.87
N ILE A 21 18.33 14.63 -3.47
CA ILE A 21 18.14 13.24 -3.12
C ILE A 21 19.24 12.40 -3.77
N ASN A 22 19.95 11.62 -2.96
CA ASN A 22 20.95 10.69 -3.47
C ASN A 22 20.25 9.54 -4.20
N LEU A 23 20.54 9.37 -5.49
CA LEU A 23 19.93 8.35 -6.33
C LEU A 23 20.26 6.91 -5.86
N ASN A 24 21.30 6.72 -5.06
CA ASN A 24 21.59 5.42 -4.44
C ASN A 24 20.63 5.05 -3.32
N ASP A 25 19.87 6.02 -2.79
CA ASP A 25 18.87 5.80 -1.73
C ASP A 25 17.49 5.47 -2.30
N ILE A 26 17.31 5.59 -3.62
CA ILE A 26 16.06 5.30 -4.33
C ILE A 26 16.29 4.15 -5.30
N LEU A 27 15.65 3.02 -5.04
CA LEU A 27 15.76 1.84 -5.89
C LEU A 27 14.45 1.59 -6.64
N TYR A 28 14.53 1.51 -7.97
CA TYR A 28 13.46 0.99 -8.81
C TYR A 28 13.65 -0.50 -9.06
N LEU A 29 12.60 -1.27 -8.85
CA LEU A 29 12.57 -2.71 -9.14
C LEU A 29 11.31 -3.07 -9.93
N SER A 30 11.44 -4.07 -10.78
CA SER A 30 10.31 -4.77 -11.40
C SER A 30 10.60 -6.27 -11.37
N GLY A 31 9.58 -7.08 -11.26
CA GLY A 31 9.72 -8.53 -11.18
C GLY A 31 8.38 -9.22 -11.01
N ASP A 32 8.44 -10.46 -10.63
CA ASP A 32 7.30 -11.33 -10.37
C ASP A 32 6.74 -11.19 -8.95
N ASP A 33 5.73 -12.01 -8.66
CA ASP A 33 5.06 -12.02 -7.35
C ASP A 33 5.99 -12.52 -6.23
N GLU A 34 7.01 -13.31 -6.55
CA GLU A 34 7.99 -13.79 -5.56
C GLU A 34 8.84 -12.63 -5.05
N LEU A 35 9.36 -11.81 -5.98
CA LEU A 35 10.11 -10.60 -5.61
C LEU A 35 9.23 -9.60 -4.85
N LEU A 36 7.99 -9.39 -5.30
CA LEU A 36 7.05 -8.49 -4.61
C LEU A 36 6.76 -8.97 -3.18
N SER A 37 6.51 -10.27 -3.01
CA SER A 37 6.30 -10.88 -1.71
C SER A 37 7.51 -10.71 -0.78
N TYR A 38 8.71 -10.90 -1.31
CA TYR A 38 9.96 -10.66 -0.59
C TYR A 38 10.09 -9.21 -0.14
N LEU A 39 9.73 -8.25 -1.00
CA LEU A 39 9.75 -6.83 -0.66
C LEU A 39 8.77 -6.52 0.47
N TYR A 40 7.53 -7.01 0.41
CA TYR A 40 6.57 -6.82 1.50
C TYR A 40 7.06 -7.40 2.82
N GLN A 41 7.64 -8.60 2.82
CA GLN A 41 8.14 -9.26 4.03
C GLN A 41 9.30 -8.51 4.69
N ASN A 42 10.07 -7.74 3.93
CA ASN A 42 11.28 -7.07 4.42
C ASN A 42 11.15 -5.54 4.50
N ALA A 43 10.05 -4.96 4.03
CA ALA A 43 9.81 -3.53 4.12
C ALA A 43 9.37 -3.11 5.53
N THR A 44 9.82 -1.95 5.96
CA THR A 44 9.31 -1.31 7.19
C THR A 44 7.84 -0.94 7.06
N ALA A 45 7.42 -0.46 5.89
CA ALA A 45 6.03 -0.18 5.55
C ALA A 45 5.85 -0.08 4.03
N LEU A 46 4.63 -0.38 3.56
CA LEU A 46 4.17 0.02 2.24
C LEU A 46 3.68 1.48 2.31
N ILE A 47 4.21 2.33 1.43
CA ILE A 47 3.67 3.68 1.19
C ILE A 47 2.86 3.64 -0.10
N TYR A 48 1.56 3.93 0.00
CA TYR A 48 0.63 3.80 -1.13
C TYR A 48 -0.10 5.12 -1.41
N PRO A 49 0.53 6.06 -2.16
CA PRO A 49 0.05 7.42 -2.36
C PRO A 49 -0.91 7.55 -3.56
N SER A 50 -1.69 6.54 -3.83
CA SER A 50 -2.63 6.55 -4.96
C SER A 50 -3.70 7.63 -4.78
N LYS A 51 -4.00 8.37 -5.84
CA LYS A 51 -5.05 9.39 -5.87
C LYS A 51 -6.42 8.82 -6.20
N TYR A 52 -6.47 7.65 -6.80
CA TYR A 52 -7.69 6.94 -7.15
C TYR A 52 -7.42 5.44 -7.30
N GLU A 53 -8.27 4.62 -6.71
CA GLU A 53 -8.22 3.17 -6.83
C GLU A 53 -9.63 2.59 -7.01
N GLY A 54 -9.72 1.52 -7.81
CA GLY A 54 -10.94 0.73 -7.92
C GLY A 54 -11.16 -0.17 -6.69
N PHE A 55 -10.06 -0.68 -6.09
CA PHE A 55 -10.09 -1.53 -4.90
C PHE A 55 -8.88 -1.30 -3.98
N GLY A 56 -7.66 -1.45 -4.48
CA GLY A 56 -6.44 -1.31 -3.68
C GLY A 56 -5.87 -2.65 -3.19
N LEU A 57 -5.80 -3.66 -4.06
CA LEU A 57 -5.21 -4.98 -3.74
C LEU A 57 -3.83 -4.90 -3.07
N PRO A 58 -2.89 -4.02 -3.48
CA PRO A 58 -1.57 -3.92 -2.85
C PRO A 58 -1.61 -3.71 -1.33
N ILE A 59 -2.67 -3.09 -0.81
CA ILE A 59 -2.86 -2.89 0.63
C ILE A 59 -3.10 -4.22 1.33
N LEU A 60 -3.98 -5.06 0.80
CA LEU A 60 -4.26 -6.39 1.36
C LEU A 60 -3.09 -7.35 1.18
N GLU A 61 -2.38 -7.25 0.06
CA GLU A 61 -1.15 -8.00 -0.19
C GLU A 61 -0.10 -7.68 0.88
N ALA A 62 0.23 -6.40 1.08
CA ALA A 62 1.17 -5.97 2.11
C ALA A 62 0.76 -6.47 3.51
N MET A 63 -0.51 -6.32 3.88
CA MET A 63 -1.04 -6.81 5.15
C MET A 63 -0.87 -8.31 5.31
N SER A 64 -1.05 -9.11 4.25
CA SER A 64 -0.91 -10.58 4.27
C SER A 64 0.53 -11.02 4.56
N PHE A 65 1.52 -10.16 4.29
CA PHE A 65 2.93 -10.37 4.59
C PHE A 65 3.41 -9.64 5.86
N ASN A 66 2.50 -9.20 6.74
CA ASN A 66 2.79 -8.43 7.95
C ASN A 66 3.49 -7.08 7.66
N CYS A 67 3.32 -6.51 6.48
CA CYS A 67 3.85 -5.20 6.14
C CYS A 67 2.87 -4.12 6.59
N PRO A 68 3.25 -3.19 7.47
CA PRO A 68 2.44 -2.03 7.81
C PRO A 68 2.16 -1.18 6.58
N VAL A 69 1.00 -0.53 6.55
CA VAL A 69 0.59 0.29 5.40
C VAL A 69 0.34 1.73 5.84
N VAL A 70 0.89 2.66 5.06
CA VAL A 70 0.61 4.10 5.13
C VAL A 70 0.09 4.52 3.76
N CYS A 71 -1.16 4.95 3.66
CA CYS A 71 -1.81 5.14 2.37
C CYS A 71 -2.72 6.36 2.31
N SER A 72 -3.15 6.69 1.10
CA SER A 72 -4.12 7.77 0.86
C SER A 72 -5.49 7.44 1.47
N ASN A 73 -6.22 8.47 1.88
CA ASN A 73 -7.58 8.36 2.43
C ASN A 73 -8.67 8.62 1.37
N VAL A 74 -8.50 8.13 0.14
CA VAL A 74 -9.36 8.45 -1.01
C VAL A 74 -9.98 7.21 -1.64
N SER A 75 -11.06 7.41 -2.40
CA SER A 75 -11.79 6.41 -3.17
C SER A 75 -12.15 5.14 -2.36
N SER A 76 -11.85 3.94 -2.86
CA SER A 76 -12.12 2.66 -2.21
C SER A 76 -11.17 2.30 -1.05
N ILE A 77 -10.05 3.01 -0.90
CA ILE A 77 -9.00 2.67 0.08
C ILE A 77 -9.54 2.59 1.52
N PRO A 78 -10.34 3.56 2.03
CA PRO A 78 -10.88 3.46 3.39
C PRO A 78 -11.80 2.27 3.60
N GLU A 79 -12.58 1.90 2.58
CA GLU A 79 -13.46 0.72 2.62
C GLU A 79 -12.65 -0.58 2.70
N VAL A 80 -11.55 -0.68 1.95
CA VAL A 80 -10.71 -1.87 1.92
C VAL A 80 -9.82 -1.96 3.15
N ALA A 81 -9.16 -0.88 3.54
CA ALA A 81 -8.15 -0.90 4.61
C ALA A 81 -8.72 -0.75 6.03
N GLY A 82 -9.87 -0.07 6.19
CA GLY A 82 -10.47 0.18 7.52
C GLY A 82 -9.49 0.88 8.45
N ASP A 83 -9.45 0.47 9.70
CA ASP A 83 -8.55 1.02 10.74
C ASP A 83 -7.15 0.37 10.77
N ALA A 84 -6.83 -0.47 9.76
CA ALA A 84 -5.61 -1.26 9.75
C ALA A 84 -4.41 -0.57 9.10
N VAL A 85 -4.54 0.72 8.78
CA VAL A 85 -3.51 1.52 8.13
C VAL A 85 -3.36 2.89 8.80
N GLU A 86 -2.31 3.60 8.46
CA GLU A 86 -2.21 5.04 8.70
C GLU A 86 -2.60 5.78 7.42
N TYR A 87 -3.51 6.73 7.55
CA TYR A 87 -4.00 7.51 6.42
C TYR A 87 -3.33 8.87 6.32
N PHE A 88 -3.14 9.34 5.07
CA PHE A 88 -2.77 10.71 4.74
C PHE A 88 -3.65 11.28 3.62
N ASN A 89 -3.69 12.60 3.54
CA ASN A 89 -4.25 13.30 2.40
C ASN A 89 -3.21 13.34 1.25
N PRO A 90 -3.45 12.69 0.09
CA PRO A 90 -2.48 12.63 -1.02
C PRO A 90 -2.20 13.98 -1.69
N GLU A 91 -3.00 15.01 -1.44
CA GLU A 91 -2.80 16.36 -1.95
C GLU A 91 -1.99 17.26 -0.98
N ASN A 92 -1.62 16.75 0.21
CA ASN A 92 -0.89 17.49 1.22
C ASN A 92 0.45 16.81 1.54
N ILE A 93 1.55 17.39 1.04
CA ILE A 93 2.90 16.85 1.20
C ILE A 93 3.33 16.80 2.67
N ASP A 94 2.97 17.81 3.47
CA ASP A 94 3.33 17.86 4.89
C ASP A 94 2.60 16.76 5.67
N ASP A 95 1.33 16.48 5.33
CA ASP A 95 0.58 15.39 5.94
C ASP A 95 1.18 14.02 5.56
N ILE A 96 1.56 13.82 4.29
CA ILE A 96 2.24 12.61 3.81
C ILE A 96 3.53 12.38 4.63
N GLU A 97 4.39 13.39 4.71
CA GLU A 97 5.66 13.32 5.44
C GLU A 97 5.42 13.01 6.92
N GLN A 98 4.54 13.74 7.58
CA GLN A 98 4.21 13.56 8.99
C GLN A 98 3.68 12.14 9.28
N LYS A 99 2.76 11.63 8.45
CA LYS A 99 2.16 10.30 8.63
C LYS A 99 3.17 9.19 8.42
N ILE A 100 4.01 9.28 7.39
CA ILE A 100 5.09 8.34 7.16
C ILE A 100 6.05 8.35 8.34
N SER A 101 6.61 9.51 8.71
CA SER A 101 7.62 9.64 9.77
C SER A 101 7.07 9.17 11.12
N SER A 102 5.85 9.59 11.50
CA SER A 102 5.23 9.16 12.76
C SER A 102 4.93 7.66 12.81
N THR A 103 4.90 6.99 11.67
CA THR A 103 4.63 5.55 11.60
C THR A 103 5.92 4.75 11.56
N VAL A 104 6.83 5.05 10.64
CA VAL A 104 8.03 4.23 10.43
C VAL A 104 9.04 4.32 11.58
N PHE A 105 9.02 5.40 12.35
CA PHE A 105 9.86 5.59 13.54
C PHE A 105 9.17 5.19 14.86
N SER A 106 8.04 4.48 14.81
CA SER A 106 7.30 4.05 15.99
C SER A 106 7.02 2.55 15.99
N ASP A 107 7.86 1.77 16.68
CA ASP A 107 7.67 0.32 16.83
C ASP A 107 6.28 -0.07 17.33
N ASN A 108 5.73 0.70 18.26
CA ASN A 108 4.39 0.44 18.80
C ASN A 108 3.31 0.61 17.73
N LYS A 109 3.46 1.63 16.87
CA LYS A 109 2.52 1.88 15.78
C LYS A 109 2.63 0.80 14.70
N LEU A 110 3.86 0.43 14.30
CA LEU A 110 4.09 -0.65 13.36
C LEU A 110 3.47 -1.97 13.86
N LYS A 111 3.74 -2.39 15.09
CA LYS A 111 3.15 -3.59 15.70
C LYS A 111 1.61 -3.55 15.74
N LYS A 112 1.04 -2.39 16.06
CA LYS A 112 -0.42 -2.19 16.04
C LYS A 112 -0.99 -2.39 14.64
N LEU A 113 -0.38 -1.78 13.61
CA LEU A 113 -0.83 -1.88 12.22
C LEU A 113 -0.72 -3.30 11.69
N ILE A 114 0.37 -4.02 11.99
CA ILE A 114 0.52 -5.45 11.64
C ILE A 114 -0.63 -6.27 12.22
N ARG A 115 -0.91 -6.12 13.52
CA ARG A 115 -2.01 -6.86 14.17
C ARG A 115 -3.36 -6.56 13.53
N LEU A 116 -3.67 -5.28 13.30
CA LEU A 116 -4.92 -4.87 12.67
C LEU A 116 -5.01 -5.35 11.21
N GLY A 117 -3.89 -5.29 10.45
CA GLY A 117 -3.81 -5.78 9.09
C GLY A 117 -4.11 -7.27 8.99
N ASN A 118 -3.55 -8.08 9.89
CA ASN A 118 -3.81 -9.51 9.95
C ASN A 118 -5.28 -9.85 10.22
N GLU A 119 -5.98 -9.06 11.03
CA GLU A 119 -7.42 -9.23 11.22
C GLU A 119 -8.20 -8.75 9.97
N ARG A 120 -7.77 -7.66 9.35
CA ARG A 120 -8.44 -7.08 8.19
C ARG A 120 -8.42 -8.01 6.99
N VAL A 121 -7.29 -8.62 6.67
CA VAL A 121 -7.14 -9.56 5.52
C VAL A 121 -8.11 -10.73 5.61
N LYS A 122 -8.43 -11.23 6.81
CA LYS A 122 -9.36 -12.35 7.00
C LYS A 122 -10.78 -12.07 6.50
N LEU A 123 -11.15 -10.78 6.34
CA LEU A 123 -12.46 -10.36 5.84
C LEU A 123 -12.57 -10.48 4.31
N PHE A 124 -11.46 -10.71 3.62
CA PHE A 124 -11.40 -10.78 2.17
C PHE A 124 -10.95 -12.16 1.70
N SER A 125 -11.72 -12.79 0.84
CA SER A 125 -11.33 -14.03 0.18
C SER A 125 -11.94 -14.13 -1.21
N TRP A 126 -11.18 -14.69 -2.13
CA TRP A 126 -11.66 -14.96 -3.48
C TRP A 126 -12.84 -15.94 -3.49
N SER A 127 -12.88 -16.89 -2.56
CA SER A 127 -13.99 -17.83 -2.42
C SER A 127 -15.29 -17.11 -2.06
N GLU A 128 -15.26 -16.17 -1.09
CA GLU A 128 -16.44 -15.39 -0.73
C GLU A 128 -16.85 -14.41 -1.84
N CYS A 129 -15.88 -13.83 -2.54
CA CYS A 129 -16.14 -13.00 -3.71
C CYS A 129 -16.89 -13.81 -4.79
N ALA A 130 -16.38 -15.00 -5.14
CA ALA A 130 -17.00 -15.89 -6.12
C ALA A 130 -18.42 -16.32 -5.69
N LYS A 131 -18.63 -16.72 -4.43
CA LYS A 131 -19.96 -17.08 -3.91
C LYS A 131 -20.96 -15.93 -4.01
N LYS A 132 -20.55 -14.73 -3.59
CA LYS A 132 -21.43 -13.54 -3.66
C LYS A 132 -21.79 -13.21 -5.11
N THR A 133 -20.84 -13.34 -6.03
CA THR A 133 -21.06 -13.11 -7.46
C THR A 133 -22.03 -14.13 -8.03
N LEU A 134 -21.85 -15.43 -7.72
CA LEU A 134 -22.74 -16.50 -8.15
C LEU A 134 -24.17 -16.29 -7.63
N ASN A 135 -24.33 -15.98 -6.35
CA ASN A 135 -25.63 -15.69 -5.75
C ASN A 135 -26.37 -14.52 -6.43
N ILE A 136 -25.63 -13.57 -7.02
CA ILE A 136 -26.26 -12.51 -7.80
C ILE A 136 -26.76 -13.06 -9.13
N TYR A 137 -25.96 -13.85 -9.84
CA TYR A 137 -26.37 -14.44 -11.12
C TYR A 137 -27.59 -15.36 -10.97
N GLU A 138 -27.64 -16.18 -9.93
CA GLU A 138 -28.75 -17.09 -9.63
C GLU A 138 -30.10 -16.39 -9.40
N LYS A 139 -30.10 -15.10 -9.08
CA LYS A 139 -31.35 -14.31 -8.96
C LYS A 139 -31.95 -13.88 -10.30
N PHE A 140 -31.21 -14.03 -11.39
CA PHE A 140 -31.62 -13.60 -12.73
C PHE A 140 -31.79 -14.79 -13.70
N ILE A 141 -31.63 -16.01 -13.23
CA ILE A 141 -31.89 -17.26 -13.94
C ILE A 141 -33.19 -17.88 -13.41
#